data_2bb0f4242ba1cb450533ec2e9f3909e5
#
_entry.id   2bb0f4242ba1cb450533ec2e9f3909e5
#
_cell.length_a   1.000
_cell.length_b   1.000
_cell.length_c   1.000
_cell.angle_alpha   90.00
_cell.angle_beta   90.00
_cell.angle_gamma   90.00
#
_symmetry.space_group_name_H-M   'P 1'
#
loop_
_entity.id
_entity.type
_entity.pdbx_description
1 polymer ?
#
loop_
_entity_poly.entity_id
_entity_poly.type
_entity_poly.pdbx_seq_one_letter_code
_entity_poly.pdbx_strand_id
1 'polypeptide(L)'
;MWQKNVFVFLILTLVVTLSAIGQESAAGNEDTSKVYRKIEHFANQTRVTKFIHKLVFNPIPSSAKPHKDKQRKKPIQKSYKSLEGKIIRNINISVYDPFGYSINDTTVKPYGFINKTGNSIHKSTLSITIRNLLLINKNTPYDNLLAKESERLIRSQKYVREVVLQPVSIARKSDSVDINILVLDVWSMIPSLAIDNSRIKIGLTENNFMGTGHQFQNSFLWNHIAGRSAYAGKYFIPNIRNTYINTTLQYRKEENKDYTRSWTVERPFFSTFAKWAAGAYFAQELQKDSIAYPDSTHMLQNFKFDMQDVWAGKAWQLFKGNSENRRSTNLIMTGRFLKVRYLQMPDEVYDSLRIYSKEQFFLSGIGISTRKYVHDKYIFNVGFTEDVPVGKVIGLVGGYQVKNDIGRWYTGMKISWGDYYNWGYFSPNFEFGSFIKSSKFEEATIRAEINYFSGLFEIRKWKFRQFVKPMLILGINRLPSDKLTITGGIPGFNSTAITGTHRILFTFQTQSYAPFSIWGFRFGPYINYSFGMLGNEASGFRSGKLYSQFGIGVLIRNEFLVFNAFQISLAFYPHYSDADDRLFRLNPYRASSFGLRDFDLQKPLLIQYQ
;
A
#
# COMPACT_ATOMS: atom_id res chain seq x y z
N MET A 1 -32.02 -21.06 6.77
CA MET A 1 -32.03 -22.04 5.66
C MET A 1 -31.24 -21.60 4.46
N TRP A 2 -31.22 -20.33 4.12
CA TRP A 2 -30.46 -19.75 2.96
C TRP A 2 -28.94 -19.73 3.16
N GLN A 3 -28.47 -19.50 4.38
CA GLN A 3 -27.02 -19.44 4.71
C GLN A 3 -26.30 -20.80 4.59
N LYS A 4 -26.96 -21.91 4.86
CA LYS A 4 -26.36 -23.25 4.68
C LYS A 4 -26.11 -23.61 3.22
N ASN A 5 -26.96 -23.16 2.32
CA ASN A 5 -26.86 -23.50 0.90
C ASN A 5 -25.73 -22.73 0.17
N VAL A 6 -25.44 -21.49 0.60
CA VAL A 6 -24.33 -20.70 0.04
C VAL A 6 -22.97 -21.25 0.46
N PHE A 7 -22.86 -21.70 1.71
CA PHE A 7 -21.62 -22.26 2.23
C PHE A 7 -21.29 -23.64 1.64
N VAL A 8 -22.31 -24.50 1.49
CA VAL A 8 -22.18 -25.81 0.82
C VAL A 8 -21.80 -25.62 -0.65
N PHE A 9 -22.34 -24.60 -1.32
CA PHE A 9 -22.02 -24.30 -2.70
C PHE A 9 -20.57 -23.81 -2.88
N LEU A 10 -20.05 -22.98 -1.96
CA LEU A 10 -18.66 -22.52 -1.95
C LEU A 10 -17.68 -23.66 -1.67
N ILE A 11 -18.00 -24.57 -0.75
CA ILE A 11 -17.16 -25.76 -0.46
C ILE A 11 -17.22 -26.74 -1.62
N LEU A 12 -18.38 -26.97 -2.24
CA LEU A 12 -18.50 -27.87 -3.40
C LEU A 12 -17.72 -27.36 -4.61
N THR A 13 -17.71 -26.06 -4.87
CA THR A 13 -16.88 -25.48 -5.95
C THR A 13 -15.39 -25.63 -5.65
N LEU A 14 -14.97 -25.48 -4.39
CA LEU A 14 -13.58 -25.66 -3.99
C LEU A 14 -13.14 -27.14 -4.07
N VAL A 15 -13.99 -28.07 -3.66
CA VAL A 15 -13.70 -29.53 -3.70
C VAL A 15 -13.68 -30.05 -5.14
N VAL A 16 -14.55 -29.55 -6.02
CA VAL A 16 -14.56 -29.95 -7.44
C VAL A 16 -13.33 -29.43 -8.16
N THR A 17 -12.81 -28.23 -7.81
CA THR A 17 -11.57 -27.72 -8.39
C THR A 17 -10.33 -28.45 -7.85
N LEU A 18 -10.31 -28.88 -6.60
CA LEU A 18 -9.22 -29.67 -6.02
C LEU A 18 -9.18 -31.12 -6.55
N SER A 19 -10.33 -31.72 -6.82
CA SER A 19 -10.41 -33.06 -7.42
C SER A 19 -9.92 -33.11 -8.87
N ALA A 20 -9.99 -31.98 -9.59
CA ALA A 20 -9.49 -31.85 -10.96
C ALA A 20 -7.95 -31.66 -11.04
N ILE A 21 -7.31 -31.35 -9.93
CA ILE A 21 -5.86 -31.11 -9.86
C ILE A 21 -5.11 -32.37 -9.33
N GLY A 22 -5.81 -33.33 -8.78
CA GLY A 22 -5.25 -34.52 -8.08
C GLY A 22 -4.95 -35.75 -8.94
N GLN A 23 -5.22 -35.75 -10.22
CA GLN A 23 -4.86 -36.84 -11.12
C GLN A 23 -4.16 -36.31 -12.36
N GLU A 24 -2.83 -36.26 -12.29
CA GLU A 24 -1.90 -36.60 -13.38
C GLU A 24 -0.49 -36.12 -13.03
N SER A 25 0.27 -37.03 -12.44
CA SER A 25 1.74 -36.99 -12.53
C SER A 25 2.14 -37.77 -13.73
N ALA A 26 2.68 -37.13 -14.73
CA ALA A 26 3.80 -37.53 -15.59
C ALA A 26 3.74 -36.84 -16.96
N ALA A 27 4.84 -36.15 -17.27
CA ALA A 27 5.38 -35.88 -18.59
C ALA A 27 4.41 -35.40 -19.70
N GLY A 28 4.69 -34.20 -20.21
CA GLY A 28 4.18 -33.79 -21.51
C GLY A 28 3.60 -32.39 -21.48
N ASN A 29 4.09 -31.56 -22.37
CA ASN A 29 3.55 -30.25 -22.74
C ASN A 29 2.02 -30.26 -22.91
N GLU A 30 1.26 -30.21 -21.85
CA GLU A 30 -0.21 -30.07 -21.98
C GLU A 30 -0.59 -28.63 -22.32
N ASP A 31 -1.25 -28.55 -23.42
CA ASP A 31 -1.82 -27.36 -24.05
C ASP A 31 -2.75 -26.64 -23.06
N THR A 32 -2.28 -25.55 -22.48
CA THR A 32 -3.08 -24.67 -21.58
C THR A 32 -4.37 -24.17 -22.24
N SER A 33 -4.54 -24.36 -23.56
CA SER A 33 -5.79 -24.06 -24.29
C SER A 33 -6.94 -24.98 -23.86
N LYS A 34 -6.65 -26.22 -23.43
CA LYS A 34 -7.64 -27.19 -22.95
C LYS A 34 -8.18 -26.81 -21.58
N VAL A 35 -7.30 -26.34 -20.68
CA VAL A 35 -7.69 -25.86 -19.33
C VAL A 35 -8.55 -24.60 -19.47
N TYR A 36 -8.18 -23.68 -20.35
CA TYR A 36 -8.94 -22.47 -20.61
C TYR A 36 -10.34 -22.79 -21.16
N ARG A 37 -10.47 -23.71 -22.12
CA ARG A 37 -11.78 -24.13 -22.65
C ARG A 37 -12.67 -24.79 -21.59
N LYS A 38 -12.10 -25.58 -20.67
CA LYS A 38 -12.84 -26.15 -19.53
C LYS A 38 -13.33 -25.06 -18.58
N ILE A 39 -12.48 -24.06 -18.27
CA ILE A 39 -12.85 -22.92 -17.44
C ILE A 39 -13.93 -22.07 -18.11
N GLU A 40 -13.81 -21.80 -19.40
CA GLU A 40 -14.80 -21.05 -20.18
C GLU A 40 -16.16 -21.76 -20.27
N HIS A 41 -16.14 -23.09 -20.47
CA HIS A 41 -17.35 -23.91 -20.47
C HIS A 41 -18.04 -23.90 -19.10
N PHE A 42 -17.30 -24.06 -18.00
CA PHE A 42 -17.82 -23.97 -16.64
C PHE A 42 -18.37 -22.58 -16.31
N ALA A 43 -17.68 -21.53 -16.75
CA ALA A 43 -18.08 -20.14 -16.54
C ALA A 43 -19.41 -19.77 -17.21
N ASN A 44 -19.77 -20.45 -18.30
CA ASN A 44 -20.98 -20.15 -19.03
C ASN A 44 -22.25 -20.88 -18.50
N GLN A 45 -22.11 -21.74 -17.48
CA GLN A 45 -23.22 -22.57 -16.98
C GLN A 45 -24.27 -21.78 -16.15
N THR A 46 -23.86 -20.75 -15.40
CA THR A 46 -24.81 -19.96 -14.59
C THR A 46 -24.56 -18.46 -14.75
N ARG A 47 -25.57 -17.63 -14.40
CA ARG A 47 -25.42 -16.16 -14.42
C ARG A 47 -24.32 -15.67 -13.47
N VAL A 48 -24.13 -16.34 -12.32
CA VAL A 48 -23.12 -15.99 -11.32
C VAL A 48 -21.72 -16.37 -11.80
N THR A 49 -21.53 -17.60 -12.32
CA THR A 49 -20.24 -18.03 -12.88
C THR A 49 -19.84 -17.19 -14.09
N LYS A 50 -20.80 -16.79 -14.93
CA LYS A 50 -20.60 -15.88 -16.06
C LYS A 50 -20.17 -14.49 -15.62
N PHE A 51 -20.75 -13.96 -14.53
CA PHE A 51 -20.36 -12.69 -13.94
C PHE A 51 -18.93 -12.77 -13.37
N ILE A 52 -18.60 -13.81 -12.61
CA ILE A 52 -17.26 -14.04 -12.05
C ILE A 52 -16.24 -14.19 -13.18
N HIS A 53 -16.54 -14.97 -14.20
CA HIS A 53 -15.67 -15.13 -15.37
C HIS A 53 -15.41 -13.79 -16.06
N LYS A 54 -16.47 -12.98 -16.28
CA LYS A 54 -16.36 -11.65 -16.85
C LYS A 54 -15.53 -10.70 -15.98
N LEU A 55 -15.67 -10.80 -14.67
CA LEU A 55 -14.89 -10.01 -13.73
C LEU A 55 -13.39 -10.40 -13.75
N VAL A 56 -13.09 -11.69 -13.88
CA VAL A 56 -11.72 -12.23 -13.81
C VAL A 56 -11.02 -12.19 -15.17
N PHE A 57 -11.69 -12.63 -16.23
CA PHE A 57 -11.06 -12.99 -17.50
C PHE A 57 -11.30 -11.99 -18.64
N ASN A 58 -12.43 -11.31 -18.69
CA ASN A 58 -12.59 -10.26 -19.69
C ASN A 58 -11.75 -9.05 -19.30
N PRO A 59 -10.97 -8.48 -20.24
CA PRO A 59 -10.43 -7.14 -20.02
C PRO A 59 -11.64 -6.24 -19.79
N ILE A 60 -11.57 -5.39 -18.77
CA ILE A 60 -12.52 -4.30 -18.60
C ILE A 60 -12.50 -3.58 -19.96
N PRO A 61 -13.60 -3.50 -20.69
CA PRO A 61 -13.57 -2.85 -21.98
C PRO A 61 -13.04 -1.45 -21.74
N SER A 62 -11.94 -1.09 -22.38
CA SER A 62 -11.55 0.31 -22.54
C SER A 62 -12.63 0.91 -23.46
N SER A 63 -13.84 1.02 -22.93
CA SER A 63 -14.98 1.49 -23.63
C SER A 63 -14.90 2.99 -23.72
N ALA A 64 -14.44 3.44 -24.82
CA ALA A 64 -15.14 4.53 -25.48
C ALA A 64 -14.73 4.49 -26.93
N LYS A 65 -15.66 4.13 -27.79
CA LYS A 65 -15.65 4.69 -29.14
C LYS A 65 -15.44 6.20 -28.95
N PRO A 66 -14.49 6.82 -29.67
CA PRO A 66 -14.22 8.24 -29.48
C PRO A 66 -15.45 9.02 -29.89
N HIS A 67 -16.25 9.42 -28.93
CA HIS A 67 -17.09 10.59 -29.11
C HIS A 67 -16.11 11.76 -29.32
N LYS A 68 -16.31 12.51 -30.40
CA LYS A 68 -15.53 13.72 -30.73
C LYS A 68 -15.82 14.80 -29.69
N ASP A 69 -15.30 14.60 -28.45
CA ASP A 69 -15.23 15.64 -27.46
C ASP A 69 -13.76 15.93 -27.16
N LYS A 70 -13.48 17.24 -27.05
CA LYS A 70 -12.20 17.89 -26.87
C LYS A 70 -11.18 17.00 -26.15
N GLN A 71 -10.19 16.55 -26.92
CA GLN A 71 -9.12 15.63 -26.53
C GLN A 71 -8.58 15.93 -25.14
N ARG A 72 -8.99 15.17 -24.13
CA ARG A 72 -8.20 14.98 -22.92
C ARG A 72 -6.90 14.32 -23.36
N LYS A 73 -5.82 15.06 -23.35
CA LYS A 73 -4.47 14.51 -23.55
C LYS A 73 -4.24 13.54 -22.40
N LYS A 74 -4.53 12.24 -22.59
CA LYS A 74 -4.00 11.18 -21.72
C LYS A 74 -2.48 11.43 -21.67
N PRO A 75 -1.83 11.35 -20.51
CA PRO A 75 -0.39 11.42 -20.45
C PRO A 75 0.13 10.29 -21.36
N ILE A 76 0.77 10.67 -22.46
CA ILE A 76 1.18 9.73 -23.50
C ILE A 76 2.41 9.01 -22.96
N GLN A 77 2.18 7.82 -22.39
CA GLN A 77 3.26 6.90 -22.14
C GLN A 77 3.82 6.50 -23.50
N LYS A 78 5.02 6.97 -23.83
CA LYS A 78 5.69 6.64 -25.09
C LYS A 78 5.79 5.11 -25.20
N SER A 79 5.28 4.54 -26.27
CA SER A 79 5.35 3.11 -26.53
C SER A 79 6.41 2.87 -27.60
N TYR A 80 7.41 2.07 -27.28
CA TYR A 80 8.49 1.69 -28.17
C TYR A 80 8.31 0.26 -28.72
N LYS A 81 7.08 -0.13 -29.01
CA LYS A 81 6.74 -1.46 -29.54
C LYS A 81 7.44 -1.77 -30.86
N SER A 82 7.78 -0.78 -31.66
CA SER A 82 8.54 -0.95 -32.90
C SER A 82 9.98 -1.44 -32.69
N LEU A 83 10.47 -1.40 -31.46
CA LEU A 83 11.81 -1.86 -31.09
C LEU A 83 11.79 -3.23 -30.42
N GLU A 84 10.61 -3.84 -30.27
CA GLU A 84 10.42 -5.16 -29.64
C GLU A 84 11.29 -6.23 -30.30
N GLY A 85 11.99 -7.03 -29.50
CA GLY A 85 12.85 -8.11 -29.98
C GLY A 85 14.26 -7.70 -30.40
N LYS A 86 14.57 -6.41 -30.62
CA LYS A 86 15.95 -5.95 -30.93
C LYS A 86 16.87 -6.21 -29.75
N ILE A 87 18.13 -6.52 -30.02
CA ILE A 87 19.11 -6.83 -28.96
C ILE A 87 19.57 -5.56 -28.25
N ILE A 88 19.49 -5.54 -26.93
CA ILE A 88 20.02 -4.46 -26.10
C ILE A 88 21.54 -4.49 -26.11
N ARG A 89 22.17 -3.55 -26.77
CA ARG A 89 23.63 -3.44 -26.87
C ARG A 89 24.23 -2.79 -25.63
N ASN A 90 23.72 -1.62 -25.23
CA ASN A 90 24.20 -0.88 -24.07
C ASN A 90 23.05 -0.34 -23.24
N ILE A 91 23.32 -0.20 -21.93
CA ILE A 91 22.44 0.48 -20.98
C ILE A 91 23.25 1.62 -20.35
N ASN A 92 22.94 2.85 -20.74
CA ASN A 92 23.60 4.06 -20.29
C ASN A 92 22.73 4.70 -19.20
N ILE A 93 23.30 4.94 -18.03
CA ILE A 93 22.60 5.51 -16.88
C ILE A 93 23.27 6.83 -16.54
N SER A 94 22.49 7.91 -16.60
CA SER A 94 22.90 9.25 -16.19
C SER A 94 22.04 9.71 -15.03
N VAL A 95 22.67 10.01 -13.90
CA VAL A 95 22.02 10.50 -12.70
C VAL A 95 22.35 11.96 -12.53
N TYR A 96 21.31 12.77 -12.30
CA TYR A 96 21.41 14.21 -12.09
C TYR A 96 21.04 14.57 -10.67
N ASP A 97 21.76 15.51 -10.09
CA ASP A 97 21.51 16.01 -8.74
C ASP A 97 20.17 16.79 -8.66
N PRO A 98 19.60 16.93 -7.44
CA PRO A 98 18.24 17.43 -7.25
C PRO A 98 18.04 18.90 -7.64
N PHE A 99 19.09 19.74 -7.58
CA PHE A 99 18.95 21.19 -7.73
C PHE A 99 19.44 21.69 -9.08
N GLY A 100 18.54 22.39 -9.82
CA GLY A 100 18.88 23.11 -11.05
C GLY A 100 19.10 22.24 -12.29
N TYR A 101 18.86 20.93 -12.22
CA TYR A 101 18.87 20.03 -13.37
C TYR A 101 17.46 19.66 -13.82
N SER A 102 17.30 19.28 -15.08
CA SER A 102 16.06 18.79 -15.66
C SER A 102 16.33 17.60 -16.57
N ILE A 103 15.51 16.56 -16.50
CA ILE A 103 15.59 15.42 -17.43
C ILE A 103 14.91 15.71 -18.78
N ASN A 104 14.07 16.75 -18.86
CA ASN A 104 13.43 17.18 -20.10
C ASN A 104 14.35 18.08 -20.94
N ASP A 105 15.30 18.76 -20.30
CA ASP A 105 16.31 19.57 -20.92
C ASP A 105 17.63 19.40 -20.17
N THR A 106 18.48 18.52 -20.67
CA THR A 106 19.79 18.17 -20.08
C THR A 106 20.85 19.24 -20.25
N THR A 107 20.57 20.29 -21.02
CA THR A 107 21.49 21.43 -21.21
C THR A 107 21.44 22.41 -20.04
N VAL A 108 20.36 22.37 -19.25
CA VAL A 108 20.19 23.21 -18.06
C VAL A 108 21.20 22.80 -16.99
N LYS A 109 22.00 23.76 -16.55
CA LYS A 109 22.99 23.58 -15.47
C LYS A 109 22.59 24.38 -14.24
N PRO A 110 22.94 23.89 -13.01
CA PRO A 110 22.63 24.59 -11.78
C PRO A 110 23.25 26.00 -11.76
N TYR A 111 22.39 26.98 -11.55
CA TYR A 111 22.79 28.38 -11.39
C TYR A 111 22.50 28.86 -9.97
N GLY A 112 23.36 29.70 -9.42
CA GLY A 112 23.23 30.31 -8.11
C GLY A 112 23.86 29.49 -6.97
N PHE A 113 24.12 30.18 -5.85
CA PHE A 113 24.81 29.63 -4.68
C PHE A 113 24.05 28.47 -4.04
N ILE A 114 22.73 28.60 -3.87
CA ILE A 114 21.89 27.58 -3.20
C ILE A 114 21.92 26.26 -3.96
N ASN A 115 21.79 26.27 -5.29
CA ASN A 115 21.79 25.05 -6.09
C ASN A 115 23.16 24.36 -6.06
N LYS A 116 24.24 25.13 -6.16
CA LYS A 116 25.61 24.59 -6.12
C LYS A 116 25.96 24.01 -4.75
N THR A 117 25.65 24.73 -3.68
CA THR A 117 25.89 24.26 -2.30
C THR A 117 25.01 23.04 -1.97
N GLY A 118 23.73 23.07 -2.36
CA GLY A 118 22.85 21.91 -2.20
C GLY A 118 23.41 20.66 -2.87
N ASN A 119 23.79 20.76 -4.14
CA ASN A 119 24.37 19.63 -4.87
C ASN A 119 25.73 19.18 -4.34
N SER A 120 26.55 20.07 -3.75
CA SER A 120 27.85 19.68 -3.18
C SER A 120 27.72 18.84 -1.90
N ILE A 121 26.63 19.01 -1.15
CA ILE A 121 26.33 18.22 0.06
C ILE A 121 25.58 16.94 -0.30
N HIS A 122 24.85 16.94 -1.44
CA HIS A 122 24.12 15.77 -1.90
C HIS A 122 25.08 14.68 -2.38
N LYS A 123 24.79 13.43 -2.00
CA LYS A 123 25.47 12.27 -2.56
C LYS A 123 24.59 11.65 -3.66
N SER A 124 24.99 11.84 -4.91
CA SER A 124 24.26 11.32 -6.07
C SER A 124 24.09 9.81 -6.01
N THR A 125 22.97 9.32 -6.50
CA THR A 125 22.67 7.89 -6.59
C THR A 125 23.69 7.21 -7.50
N LEU A 126 24.25 6.10 -7.04
CA LEU A 126 25.21 5.32 -7.84
C LEU A 126 24.50 4.67 -9.03
N SER A 127 25.14 4.68 -10.21
CA SER A 127 24.60 4.02 -11.41
C SER A 127 24.31 2.53 -11.20
N ILE A 128 25.09 1.86 -10.34
CA ILE A 128 24.86 0.45 -9.98
C ILE A 128 23.56 0.28 -9.17
N THR A 129 23.20 1.25 -8.34
CA THR A 129 21.94 1.24 -7.56
C THR A 129 20.75 1.27 -8.52
N ILE A 130 20.79 2.13 -9.55
CA ILE A 130 19.75 2.17 -10.58
C ILE A 130 19.75 0.90 -11.44
N ARG A 131 20.94 0.40 -11.82
CA ARG A 131 21.08 -0.82 -12.62
C ARG A 131 20.45 -2.03 -11.92
N ASN A 132 20.59 -2.13 -10.61
CA ASN A 132 20.01 -3.22 -9.82
C ASN A 132 18.47 -3.21 -9.78
N LEU A 133 17.81 -2.13 -10.22
CA LEU A 133 16.35 -2.03 -10.32
C LEU A 133 15.81 -2.44 -11.70
N LEU A 134 16.68 -2.76 -12.65
CA LEU A 134 16.27 -3.08 -14.01
C LEU A 134 15.85 -4.54 -14.15
N LEU A 135 14.77 -4.77 -14.91
CA LEU A 135 14.32 -6.08 -15.37
C LEU A 135 14.89 -6.44 -16.75
N ILE A 136 15.53 -5.47 -17.41
CA ILE A 136 16.18 -5.61 -18.71
C ILE A 136 17.69 -5.74 -18.53
N ASN A 137 18.32 -6.52 -19.38
CA ASN A 137 19.75 -6.78 -19.32
C ASN A 137 20.43 -6.53 -20.66
N LYS A 138 21.75 -6.27 -20.64
CA LYS A 138 22.58 -6.22 -21.84
C LYS A 138 22.59 -7.60 -22.54
N ASN A 139 22.65 -7.60 -23.86
CA ASN A 139 22.67 -8.80 -24.72
C ASN A 139 21.39 -9.65 -24.65
N THR A 140 20.28 -9.07 -24.22
CA THR A 140 18.95 -9.72 -24.25
C THR A 140 18.03 -8.99 -25.22
N PRO A 141 17.00 -9.65 -25.76
CA PRO A 141 15.98 -8.99 -26.56
C PRO A 141 15.26 -7.87 -25.76
N TYR A 142 15.05 -6.74 -26.40
CA TYR A 142 14.27 -5.65 -25.83
C TYR A 142 12.81 -6.07 -25.67
N ASP A 143 12.30 -5.90 -24.47
CA ASP A 143 10.92 -6.14 -24.09
C ASP A 143 10.34 -4.84 -23.54
N ASN A 144 9.37 -4.26 -24.23
CA ASN A 144 8.78 -2.97 -23.88
C ASN A 144 8.05 -2.99 -22.54
N LEU A 145 7.48 -4.14 -22.13
CA LEU A 145 6.79 -4.24 -20.83
C LEU A 145 7.80 -4.30 -19.68
N LEU A 146 8.90 -5.04 -19.84
CA LEU A 146 9.97 -5.08 -18.85
C LEU A 146 10.68 -3.73 -18.74
N ALA A 147 10.84 -3.00 -19.84
CA ALA A 147 11.41 -1.66 -19.84
C ALA A 147 10.52 -0.66 -19.09
N LYS A 148 9.21 -0.66 -19.35
CA LYS A 148 8.24 0.16 -18.62
C LYS A 148 8.21 -0.17 -17.13
N GLU A 149 8.25 -1.43 -16.78
CA GLU A 149 8.25 -1.86 -15.39
C GLU A 149 9.57 -1.48 -14.69
N SER A 150 10.70 -1.56 -15.39
CA SER A 150 11.99 -1.07 -14.89
C SER A 150 11.93 0.43 -14.59
N GLU A 151 11.36 1.22 -15.49
CA GLU A 151 11.14 2.66 -15.28
C GLU A 151 10.26 2.93 -14.06
N ARG A 152 9.16 2.17 -13.88
CA ARG A 152 8.30 2.27 -12.70
C ARG A 152 9.04 1.91 -11.41
N LEU A 153 9.82 0.82 -11.41
CA LEU A 153 10.61 0.40 -10.24
C LEU A 153 11.63 1.46 -9.82
N ILE A 154 12.28 2.14 -10.77
CA ILE A 154 13.16 3.27 -10.48
C ILE A 154 12.35 4.44 -9.92
N ARG A 155 11.22 4.81 -10.55
CA ARG A 155 10.37 5.92 -10.11
C ARG A 155 9.78 5.70 -8.71
N SER A 156 9.54 4.46 -8.31
CA SER A 156 9.02 4.12 -6.99
C SER A 156 10.02 4.33 -5.84
N GLN A 157 11.30 4.60 -6.15
CA GLN A 157 12.31 4.83 -5.12
C GLN A 157 12.17 6.21 -4.49
N LYS A 158 12.32 6.29 -3.17
CA LYS A 158 12.16 7.55 -2.42
C LYS A 158 13.21 8.61 -2.76
N TYR A 159 14.34 8.18 -3.31
CA TYR A 159 15.44 9.05 -3.71
C TYR A 159 15.37 9.49 -5.18
N VAL A 160 14.39 9.01 -5.94
CA VAL A 160 14.18 9.39 -7.34
C VAL A 160 13.00 10.35 -7.45
N ARG A 161 13.24 11.51 -8.06
CA ARG A 161 12.22 12.51 -8.38
C ARG A 161 11.51 12.20 -9.68
N GLU A 162 12.31 12.01 -10.73
CA GLU A 162 11.83 11.70 -12.07
C GLU A 162 12.78 10.73 -12.76
N VAL A 163 12.24 9.92 -13.66
CA VAL A 163 13.02 9.01 -14.49
C VAL A 163 12.41 8.94 -15.88
N VAL A 164 13.28 8.85 -16.87
CA VAL A 164 12.90 8.62 -18.26
C VAL A 164 13.79 7.53 -18.82
N LEU A 165 13.18 6.47 -19.35
CA LEU A 165 13.82 5.38 -20.04
C LEU A 165 13.56 5.54 -21.55
N GLN A 166 14.63 5.74 -22.33
CA GLN A 166 14.57 5.98 -23.77
C GLN A 166 15.38 4.93 -24.52
N PRO A 167 14.74 3.97 -25.19
CA PRO A 167 15.41 3.12 -26.14
C PRO A 167 15.68 3.89 -27.44
N VAL A 168 16.91 3.83 -27.91
CA VAL A 168 17.40 4.52 -29.12
C VAL A 168 17.93 3.50 -30.12
N SER A 169 17.34 3.46 -31.31
CA SER A 169 17.87 2.62 -32.40
C SER A 169 19.18 3.19 -32.91
N ILE A 170 20.20 2.36 -33.08
CA ILE A 170 21.53 2.80 -33.52
C ILE A 170 21.51 3.26 -34.97
N ALA A 171 20.77 2.56 -35.83
CA ALA A 171 20.54 2.90 -37.23
C ALA A 171 19.14 2.41 -37.65
N ARG A 172 18.63 2.96 -38.77
CA ARG A 172 17.28 2.72 -39.26
C ARG A 172 16.95 1.23 -39.52
N LYS A 173 17.95 0.39 -39.82
CA LYS A 173 17.84 -1.06 -40.08
C LYS A 173 18.62 -1.92 -39.05
N SER A 174 19.07 -1.34 -37.94
CA SER A 174 19.83 -2.09 -36.93
C SER A 174 18.91 -3.00 -36.11
N ASP A 175 19.37 -4.23 -35.86
CA ASP A 175 18.73 -5.19 -34.96
C ASP A 175 19.11 -4.95 -33.48
N SER A 176 19.81 -3.84 -33.22
CA SER A 176 20.28 -3.47 -31.90
C SER A 176 19.72 -2.15 -31.43
N VAL A 177 19.56 -2.01 -30.11
CA VAL A 177 19.05 -0.83 -29.43
C VAL A 177 19.93 -0.50 -28.22
N ASP A 178 20.21 0.79 -28.01
CA ASP A 178 20.80 1.30 -26.78
C ASP A 178 19.69 1.86 -25.88
N ILE A 179 19.80 1.64 -24.58
CA ILE A 179 18.86 2.14 -23.58
C ILE A 179 19.51 3.28 -22.81
N ASN A 180 18.96 4.48 -22.93
CA ASN A 180 19.37 5.63 -22.13
C ASN A 180 18.38 5.83 -20.98
N ILE A 181 18.89 5.86 -19.76
CA ILE A 181 18.13 6.06 -18.53
C ILE A 181 18.61 7.35 -17.89
N LEU A 182 17.72 8.34 -17.84
CA LEU A 182 17.97 9.63 -17.20
C LEU A 182 17.21 9.64 -15.87
N VAL A 183 17.92 9.85 -14.78
CA VAL A 183 17.36 9.87 -13.41
C VAL A 183 17.65 11.23 -12.80
N LEU A 184 16.64 11.85 -12.23
CA LEU A 184 16.78 13.06 -11.43
C LEU A 184 16.56 12.68 -9.96
N ASP A 185 17.59 12.87 -9.17
CA ASP A 185 17.56 12.57 -7.73
C ASP A 185 16.66 13.55 -6.96
N VAL A 186 16.30 13.10 -5.77
CA VAL A 186 15.71 13.93 -4.72
C VAL A 186 16.76 14.11 -3.64
N TRP A 187 16.74 15.25 -2.97
CA TRP A 187 17.53 15.37 -1.74
C TRP A 187 17.12 14.31 -0.72
N SER A 188 18.01 13.51 -0.22
CA SER A 188 17.71 12.29 0.51
C SER A 188 17.73 12.45 2.04
N MET A 189 18.43 13.48 2.55
CA MET A 189 18.63 13.73 3.98
C MET A 189 17.53 14.64 4.54
N ILE A 190 16.76 14.15 5.52
CA ILE A 190 15.64 14.88 6.14
C ILE A 190 15.86 14.98 7.63
N PRO A 191 16.36 16.13 8.16
CA PRO A 191 16.36 16.39 9.59
C PRO A 191 14.96 16.65 10.10
N SER A 192 14.70 16.32 11.35
CA SER A 192 13.45 16.62 12.04
C SER A 192 13.73 17.09 13.47
N LEU A 193 13.02 18.11 13.89
CA LEU A 193 13.05 18.65 15.24
C LEU A 193 11.61 18.86 15.71
N ALA A 194 11.28 18.35 16.89
CA ALA A 194 10.03 18.61 17.55
C ALA A 194 10.33 18.96 19.02
N ILE A 195 9.75 20.05 19.48
CA ILE A 195 9.92 20.56 20.85
C ILE A 195 8.53 20.76 21.42
N ASP A 196 8.28 20.20 22.57
CA ASP A 196 7.13 20.48 23.41
C ASP A 196 7.58 20.90 24.84
N ASN A 197 6.62 21.17 25.72
CA ASN A 197 6.91 21.67 27.07
C ASN A 197 7.83 20.76 27.91
N SER A 198 7.92 19.49 27.60
CA SER A 198 8.69 18.50 28.39
C SER A 198 9.70 17.71 27.58
N ARG A 199 9.60 17.74 26.24
CA ARG A 199 10.32 16.83 25.36
C ARG A 199 10.99 17.54 24.21
N ILE A 200 12.19 17.13 23.91
CA ILE A 200 12.93 17.51 22.69
C ILE A 200 13.19 16.25 21.92
N LYS A 201 12.68 16.20 20.67
CA LYS A 201 12.93 15.09 19.76
C LYS A 201 13.74 15.57 18.56
N ILE A 202 14.89 14.95 18.34
CA ILE A 202 15.75 15.20 17.18
C ILE A 202 15.76 13.94 16.33
N GLY A 203 15.64 14.10 15.02
CA GLY A 203 15.69 12.96 14.11
C GLY A 203 16.44 13.28 12.83
N LEU A 204 16.97 12.23 12.23
CA LEU A 204 17.60 12.27 10.92
C LEU A 204 17.13 11.06 10.11
N THR A 205 16.61 11.33 8.94
CA THR A 205 16.25 10.30 7.94
C THR A 205 17.09 10.52 6.70
N GLU A 206 17.87 9.52 6.31
CA GLU A 206 18.58 9.47 5.04
C GLU A 206 17.96 8.37 4.18
N ASN A 207 17.45 8.72 2.99
CA ASN A 207 16.76 7.79 2.10
C ASN A 207 17.66 7.21 1.00
N ASN A 208 18.91 7.68 0.91
CA ASN A 208 19.87 7.24 -0.10
C ASN A 208 21.30 7.22 0.44
N PHE A 209 21.49 6.55 1.57
CA PHE A 209 22.75 6.55 2.27
C PHE A 209 23.93 6.19 1.34
N MET A 210 24.87 7.13 1.18
CA MET A 210 26.01 7.03 0.27
C MET A 210 25.68 6.72 -1.19
N GLY A 211 24.48 7.07 -1.69
CA GLY A 211 24.04 6.80 -3.06
C GLY A 211 23.67 5.34 -3.35
N THR A 212 23.59 4.49 -2.33
CA THR A 212 23.32 3.06 -2.46
C THR A 212 21.82 2.70 -2.41
N GLY A 213 20.94 3.69 -2.20
CA GLY A 213 19.51 3.47 -1.99
C GLY A 213 19.15 2.95 -0.60
N HIS A 214 20.13 2.74 0.29
CA HIS A 214 19.85 2.34 1.67
C HIS A 214 19.19 3.48 2.44
N GLN A 215 18.29 3.12 3.37
CA GLN A 215 17.62 4.09 4.22
C GLN A 215 18.08 3.94 5.65
N PHE A 216 18.44 5.05 6.24
CA PHE A 216 18.89 5.14 7.62
C PHE A 216 18.04 6.16 8.35
N GLN A 217 17.31 5.73 9.37
CA GLN A 217 16.44 6.58 10.15
C GLN A 217 16.83 6.48 11.61
N ASN A 218 17.06 7.63 12.23
CA ASN A 218 17.35 7.72 13.65
C ASN A 218 16.54 8.83 14.27
N SER A 219 16.05 8.61 15.48
CA SER A 219 15.46 9.65 16.30
C SER A 219 15.82 9.42 17.77
N PHE A 220 16.15 10.51 18.42
CA PHE A 220 16.42 10.57 19.85
C PHE A 220 15.41 11.55 20.47
N LEU A 221 14.81 11.13 21.56
CA LEU A 221 13.89 11.94 22.36
C LEU A 221 14.44 12.05 23.77
N TRP A 222 14.44 13.26 24.28
CA TRP A 222 14.79 13.55 25.66
C TRP A 222 13.64 14.29 26.36
N ASN A 223 13.15 13.69 27.43
CA ASN A 223 12.19 14.31 28.34
C ASN A 223 12.96 14.92 29.49
N HIS A 224 13.16 16.23 29.44
CA HIS A 224 14.00 16.94 30.40
C HIS A 224 13.35 17.08 31.78
N ILE A 225 12.01 17.02 31.88
CA ILE A 225 11.28 17.06 33.15
C ILE A 225 11.38 15.70 33.87
N ALA A 226 11.13 14.61 33.13
CA ALA A 226 11.14 13.26 33.70
C ALA A 226 12.52 12.63 33.77
N GLY A 227 13.57 13.26 33.19
CA GLY A 227 14.92 12.70 33.11
C GLY A 227 14.99 11.40 32.29
N ARG A 228 14.09 11.21 31.33
CA ARG A 228 13.96 9.98 30.54
C ARG A 228 14.29 10.21 29.08
N SER A 229 14.79 9.18 28.41
CA SER A 229 15.11 9.24 27.00
C SER A 229 14.50 8.07 26.23
N ALA A 230 14.19 8.32 24.96
CA ALA A 230 13.78 7.31 24.00
C ALA A 230 14.68 7.36 22.75
N TYR A 231 14.85 6.22 22.10
CA TYR A 231 15.63 6.10 20.87
C TYR A 231 14.93 5.18 19.88
N ALA A 232 14.91 5.56 18.62
CA ALA A 232 14.48 4.69 17.54
C ALA A 232 15.46 4.75 16.37
N GLY A 233 15.97 3.60 16.00
CA GLY A 233 16.85 3.39 14.84
C GLY A 233 16.27 2.36 13.89
N LYS A 234 16.33 2.65 12.59
CA LYS A 234 15.93 1.74 11.52
C LYS A 234 16.91 1.82 10.36
N TYR A 235 17.41 0.68 9.93
CA TYR A 235 18.24 0.55 8.76
C TYR A 235 17.57 -0.38 7.75
N PHE A 236 17.36 0.11 6.54
CA PHE A 236 16.70 -0.62 5.47
C PHE A 236 17.63 -0.70 4.25
N ILE A 237 17.88 -1.91 3.80
CA ILE A 237 18.67 -2.22 2.59
C ILE A 237 17.70 -2.77 1.55
N PRO A 238 17.35 -2.00 0.52
CA PRO A 238 16.51 -2.49 -0.58
C PRO A 238 17.35 -3.28 -1.59
N ASN A 239 16.72 -4.25 -2.21
CA ASN A 239 17.21 -4.89 -3.43
C ASN A 239 18.69 -5.30 -3.41
N ILE A 240 19.06 -6.23 -2.53
CA ILE A 240 20.43 -6.72 -2.42
C ILE A 240 20.88 -7.33 -3.76
N ARG A 241 21.81 -6.68 -4.45
CA ARG A 241 22.44 -7.15 -5.70
C ARG A 241 21.44 -7.64 -6.78
N ASN A 242 20.38 -6.84 -7.06
CA ASN A 242 19.35 -7.17 -8.06
C ASN A 242 18.56 -8.48 -7.78
N THR A 243 18.47 -8.89 -6.53
CA THR A 243 17.64 -10.03 -6.11
C THR A 243 16.22 -9.62 -5.72
N TYR A 244 16.00 -8.31 -5.53
CA TYR A 244 14.80 -7.71 -4.94
C TYR A 244 14.52 -8.18 -3.52
N ILE A 245 15.53 -8.76 -2.86
CA ILE A 245 15.50 -9.07 -1.44
C ILE A 245 15.82 -7.80 -0.67
N ASN A 246 14.94 -7.44 0.24
CA ASN A 246 15.09 -6.32 1.15
C ASN A 246 15.41 -6.84 2.54
N THR A 247 16.18 -6.10 3.31
CA THR A 247 16.35 -6.39 4.74
C THR A 247 16.15 -5.13 5.58
N THR A 248 15.54 -5.29 6.75
CA THR A 248 15.29 -4.19 7.69
C THR A 248 15.76 -4.62 9.08
N LEU A 249 16.59 -3.80 9.69
CA LEU A 249 16.94 -3.89 11.11
C LEU A 249 16.30 -2.72 11.83
N GLN A 250 15.61 -2.98 12.92
CA GLN A 250 14.96 -1.95 13.73
C GLN A 250 15.19 -2.19 15.22
N TYR A 251 15.52 -1.10 15.90
CA TYR A 251 15.56 -1.04 17.35
C TYR A 251 14.83 0.21 17.82
N ARG A 252 13.93 0.05 18.78
CA ARG A 252 13.19 1.15 19.42
C ARG A 252 13.17 0.93 20.92
N LYS A 253 13.44 1.98 21.67
CA LYS A 253 13.31 2.02 23.13
C LYS A 253 12.54 3.28 23.49
N GLU A 254 11.46 3.13 24.24
CA GLU A 254 10.60 4.21 24.69
C GLU A 254 11.04 4.75 26.09
N GLU A 255 10.46 5.88 26.50
CA GLU A 255 10.75 6.53 27.80
C GLU A 255 10.41 5.64 29.00
N ASN A 256 9.38 4.81 28.92
CA ASN A 256 8.94 3.85 29.94
C ASN A 256 9.77 2.55 29.95
N LYS A 257 10.85 2.49 29.15
CA LYS A 257 11.73 1.34 28.94
C LYS A 257 11.11 0.21 28.10
N ASP A 258 9.96 0.42 27.47
CA ASP A 258 9.47 -0.49 26.45
C ASP A 258 10.46 -0.55 25.28
N TYR A 259 10.58 -1.70 24.67
CA TYR A 259 11.45 -1.84 23.52
C TYR A 259 10.89 -2.80 22.48
N THR A 260 11.26 -2.53 21.25
CA THR A 260 11.08 -3.43 20.10
C THR A 260 12.43 -3.60 19.41
N ARG A 261 12.82 -4.82 19.17
CA ARG A 261 13.95 -5.15 18.30
C ARG A 261 13.47 -6.15 17.25
N SER A 262 13.74 -5.86 15.99
CA SER A 262 13.25 -6.71 14.91
C SER A 262 14.21 -6.78 13.73
N TRP A 263 14.15 -7.90 13.05
CA TRP A 263 14.83 -8.16 11.80
C TRP A 263 13.84 -8.72 10.79
N THR A 264 13.79 -8.09 9.63
CA THR A 264 12.96 -8.52 8.49
C THR A 264 13.84 -8.80 7.29
N VAL A 265 13.63 -9.90 6.64
CA VAL A 265 14.18 -10.19 5.31
C VAL A 265 13.00 -10.58 4.43
N GLU A 266 12.82 -9.89 3.30
CA GLU A 266 11.69 -10.17 2.43
C GLU A 266 12.00 -9.90 0.95
N ARG A 267 11.44 -10.71 0.10
CA ARG A 267 11.32 -10.46 -1.33
C ARG A 267 9.84 -10.46 -1.68
N PRO A 268 9.21 -9.26 -1.80
CA PRO A 268 7.79 -9.18 -2.16
C PRO A 268 7.57 -9.56 -3.64
N PHE A 269 6.32 -9.71 -4.05
CA PHE A 269 5.97 -9.65 -5.47
C PHE A 269 6.11 -8.20 -5.96
N PHE A 270 7.36 -7.74 -6.07
CA PHE A 270 7.75 -6.35 -6.38
C PHE A 270 7.28 -5.88 -7.77
N SER A 271 6.99 -6.81 -8.64
CA SER A 271 6.51 -6.61 -10.01
C SER A 271 5.47 -7.66 -10.38
N THR A 272 4.64 -7.37 -11.36
CA THR A 272 3.74 -8.34 -11.97
C THR A 272 4.46 -9.51 -12.65
N PHE A 273 5.76 -9.34 -12.95
CA PHE A 273 6.62 -10.37 -13.54
C PHE A 273 7.38 -11.18 -12.50
N ALA A 274 7.25 -10.85 -11.21
CA ALA A 274 7.88 -11.63 -10.14
C ALA A 274 7.20 -13.00 -10.00
N LYS A 275 7.96 -14.08 -10.14
CA LYS A 275 7.44 -15.45 -10.12
C LYS A 275 7.36 -16.05 -8.72
N TRP A 276 8.07 -15.49 -7.75
CA TRP A 276 8.08 -15.95 -6.37
C TRP A 276 8.29 -14.77 -5.40
N ALA A 277 7.82 -14.95 -4.21
CA ALA A 277 8.00 -14.04 -3.09
C ALA A 277 8.21 -14.84 -1.81
N ALA A 278 8.92 -14.28 -0.84
CA ALA A 278 9.11 -14.89 0.47
C ALA A 278 9.51 -13.83 1.49
N GLY A 279 9.30 -14.10 2.76
CA GLY A 279 9.76 -13.22 3.81
C GLY A 279 9.85 -13.92 5.16
N ALA A 280 10.71 -13.38 6.01
CA ALA A 280 10.85 -13.77 7.39
C ALA A 280 10.96 -12.53 8.27
N TYR A 281 10.22 -12.51 9.35
CA TYR A 281 10.22 -11.46 10.36
C TYR A 281 10.45 -12.08 11.73
N PHE A 282 11.41 -11.54 12.44
CA PHE A 282 11.74 -11.93 13.81
C PHE A 282 11.73 -10.68 14.68
N ALA A 283 10.99 -10.74 15.78
CA ALA A 283 10.93 -9.63 16.71
C ALA A 283 10.90 -10.11 18.14
N GLN A 284 11.43 -9.26 19.03
CA GLN A 284 11.18 -9.33 20.45
C GLN A 284 10.66 -7.98 20.91
N GLU A 285 9.55 -8.00 21.64
CA GLU A 285 8.91 -6.81 22.18
C GLU A 285 8.71 -6.91 23.68
N LEU A 286 8.95 -5.80 24.37
CA LEU A 286 8.56 -5.56 25.75
C LEU A 286 7.66 -4.33 25.75
N GLN A 287 6.44 -4.51 26.21
CA GLN A 287 5.47 -3.42 26.37
C GLN A 287 4.95 -3.44 27.80
N LYS A 288 4.63 -2.26 28.29
CA LYS A 288 3.95 -2.06 29.58
C LYS A 288 2.65 -1.36 29.30
N ASP A 289 1.58 -1.98 29.70
CA ASP A 289 0.24 -1.40 29.52
C ASP A 289 -0.57 -1.51 30.80
N SER A 290 -1.49 -0.59 30.97
CA SER A 290 -2.37 -0.52 32.11
C SER A 290 -3.66 -1.28 31.79
N ILE A 291 -3.84 -2.43 32.42
CA ILE A 291 -5.04 -3.24 32.22
C ILE A 291 -5.99 -3.02 33.39
N ALA A 292 -7.29 -2.85 33.04
CA ALA A 292 -8.34 -2.71 34.03
C ALA A 292 -8.59 -4.05 34.75
N TYR A 293 -8.63 -4.00 36.05
CA TYR A 293 -9.09 -5.09 36.91
C TYR A 293 -10.63 -5.15 36.95
N PRO A 294 -11.26 -6.27 37.31
CA PRO A 294 -12.73 -6.36 37.42
C PRO A 294 -13.38 -5.33 38.35
N ASP A 295 -12.64 -4.79 39.32
CA ASP A 295 -13.09 -3.71 40.21
C ASP A 295 -12.86 -2.31 39.66
N SER A 296 -12.51 -2.18 38.37
CA SER A 296 -12.18 -0.93 37.70
C SER A 296 -10.86 -0.26 38.12
N THR A 297 -10.07 -0.88 38.96
CA THR A 297 -8.70 -0.43 39.21
C THR A 297 -7.79 -0.76 38.00
N HIS A 298 -6.79 0.07 37.76
CA HIS A 298 -5.84 -0.12 36.67
C HIS A 298 -4.46 -0.50 37.20
N MET A 299 -3.90 -1.58 36.71
CA MET A 299 -2.58 -2.03 37.11
C MET A 299 -1.65 -2.18 35.90
N LEU A 300 -0.40 -1.70 36.06
CA LEU A 300 0.60 -1.78 35.01
C LEU A 300 1.11 -3.22 34.87
N GLN A 301 0.88 -3.83 33.72
CA GLN A 301 1.31 -5.18 33.38
C GLN A 301 2.42 -5.17 32.34
N ASN A 302 3.33 -6.16 32.42
CA ASN A 302 4.41 -6.33 31.47
C ASN A 302 4.05 -7.41 30.45
N PHE A 303 4.23 -7.10 29.17
CA PHE A 303 4.09 -8.02 28.05
C PHE A 303 5.45 -8.16 27.37
N LYS A 304 6.05 -9.33 27.46
CA LYS A 304 7.27 -9.62 26.73
C LYS A 304 7.03 -10.83 25.85
N PHE A 305 7.25 -10.68 24.55
CA PHE A 305 7.03 -11.78 23.62
C PHE A 305 8.03 -11.79 22.47
N ASP A 306 8.29 -12.97 21.96
CA ASP A 306 9.02 -13.22 20.72
C ASP A 306 8.01 -13.53 19.62
N MET A 307 8.24 -12.97 18.43
CA MET A 307 7.43 -13.20 17.23
C MET A 307 8.30 -13.75 16.11
N GLN A 308 7.83 -14.80 15.46
CA GLN A 308 8.39 -15.40 14.26
C GLN A 308 7.29 -15.47 13.19
N ASP A 309 7.50 -14.86 12.05
CA ASP A 309 6.53 -14.78 10.97
C ASP A 309 7.24 -15.06 9.64
N VAL A 310 7.02 -16.23 9.09
CA VAL A 310 7.63 -16.66 7.84
C VAL A 310 6.57 -16.94 6.78
N TRP A 311 6.83 -16.57 5.55
CA TRP A 311 5.90 -16.78 4.45
C TRP A 311 6.62 -16.99 3.14
N ALA A 312 5.96 -17.68 2.21
CA ALA A 312 6.42 -17.83 0.84
C ALA A 312 5.24 -17.87 -0.12
N GLY A 313 5.48 -17.52 -1.36
CA GLY A 313 4.47 -17.54 -2.41
C GLY A 313 5.05 -17.73 -3.79
N LYS A 314 4.24 -18.25 -4.68
CA LYS A 314 4.56 -18.47 -6.08
C LYS A 314 3.46 -17.91 -6.98
N ALA A 315 3.87 -17.28 -8.07
CA ALA A 315 2.98 -16.73 -9.09
C ALA A 315 3.21 -17.41 -10.41
N TRP A 316 2.12 -17.82 -11.06
CA TRP A 316 2.12 -18.39 -12.39
C TRP A 316 1.33 -17.48 -13.32
N GLN A 317 1.91 -17.15 -14.46
CA GLN A 317 1.18 -16.45 -15.52
C GLN A 317 0.00 -17.30 -15.98
N LEU A 318 -1.23 -16.78 -15.87
CA LEU A 318 -2.44 -17.55 -16.13
C LEU A 318 -2.70 -17.75 -17.64
N PHE A 319 -2.29 -16.80 -18.47
CA PHE A 319 -2.55 -16.82 -19.91
C PHE A 319 -1.26 -16.81 -20.71
N LYS A 320 -1.15 -17.69 -21.69
CA LYS A 320 -0.05 -17.65 -22.67
C LYS A 320 -0.21 -16.46 -23.62
N GLY A 321 0.90 -15.86 -24.03
CA GLY A 321 0.96 -14.78 -25.02
C GLY A 321 1.59 -13.48 -24.48
N ASN A 322 1.90 -12.56 -25.42
CA ASN A 322 2.73 -11.39 -25.16
C ASN A 322 1.95 -10.09 -24.91
N SER A 323 0.60 -10.12 -24.90
CA SER A 323 -0.16 -8.92 -24.60
C SER A 323 0.00 -8.53 -23.13
N GLU A 324 0.00 -7.23 -22.84
CA GLU A 324 0.15 -6.69 -21.49
C GLU A 324 -0.84 -7.32 -20.49
N ASN A 325 -2.10 -7.46 -20.90
CA ASN A 325 -3.14 -8.08 -20.06
C ASN A 325 -2.81 -9.54 -19.71
N ARG A 326 -2.33 -10.33 -20.67
CA ARG A 326 -2.01 -11.74 -20.45
C ARG A 326 -0.78 -11.89 -19.55
N ARG A 327 0.26 -11.09 -19.78
CA ARG A 327 1.48 -11.13 -18.99
C ARG A 327 1.34 -10.57 -17.58
N SER A 328 0.38 -9.68 -17.34
CA SER A 328 0.11 -9.06 -16.02
C SER A 328 -0.93 -9.82 -15.19
N THR A 329 -1.53 -10.90 -15.70
CA THR A 329 -2.51 -11.71 -14.98
C THR A 329 -1.87 -12.99 -14.46
N ASN A 330 -1.83 -13.13 -13.14
CA ASN A 330 -1.18 -14.23 -12.45
C ASN A 330 -2.14 -14.95 -11.50
N LEU A 331 -2.03 -16.27 -11.44
CA LEU A 331 -2.49 -17.09 -10.31
C LEU A 331 -1.40 -17.07 -9.25
N ILE A 332 -1.75 -16.70 -8.04
CA ILE A 332 -0.81 -16.57 -6.92
C ILE A 332 -1.25 -17.51 -5.81
N MET A 333 -0.32 -18.29 -5.29
CA MET A 333 -0.50 -19.11 -4.09
C MET A 333 0.55 -18.71 -3.06
N THR A 334 0.12 -18.60 -1.81
CA THR A 334 0.96 -18.15 -0.70
C THR A 334 0.70 -18.99 0.54
N GLY A 335 1.73 -19.17 1.37
CA GLY A 335 1.63 -19.81 2.67
C GLY A 335 2.37 -18.98 3.72
N ARG A 336 1.88 -18.97 4.94
CA ARG A 336 2.47 -18.24 6.08
C ARG A 336 2.37 -19.06 7.35
N PHE A 337 3.39 -18.98 8.16
CA PHE A 337 3.41 -19.47 9.53
C PHE A 337 3.81 -18.34 10.47
N LEU A 338 2.93 -18.05 11.43
CA LEU A 338 3.14 -17.09 12.50
C LEU A 338 3.22 -17.83 13.83
N LYS A 339 4.23 -17.52 14.64
CA LYS A 339 4.37 -18.01 16.01
C LYS A 339 4.65 -16.83 16.94
N VAL A 340 3.83 -16.71 17.99
CA VAL A 340 4.02 -15.77 19.08
C VAL A 340 4.25 -16.55 20.36
N ARG A 341 5.34 -16.24 21.07
CA ARG A 341 5.69 -16.85 22.35
C ARG A 341 5.83 -15.77 23.38
N TYR A 342 4.93 -15.76 24.34
CA TYR A 342 5.02 -14.87 25.48
C TYR A 342 6.06 -15.38 26.47
N LEU A 343 6.95 -14.47 26.90
CA LEU A 343 7.97 -14.65 27.92
C LEU A 343 7.53 -14.04 29.26
N GLN A 344 6.71 -12.98 29.19
CA GLN A 344 6.01 -12.38 30.32
C GLN A 344 4.58 -12.09 29.86
N MET A 345 3.63 -12.48 30.66
CA MET A 345 2.19 -12.29 30.42
C MET A 345 1.58 -11.56 31.61
N PRO A 346 0.45 -10.88 31.43
CA PRO A 346 -0.33 -10.41 32.57
C PRO A 346 -0.75 -11.56 33.48
N ASP A 347 -0.99 -11.25 34.74
CA ASP A 347 -1.59 -12.22 35.66
C ASP A 347 -2.99 -12.62 35.16
N GLU A 348 -3.38 -13.88 35.38
CA GLU A 348 -4.68 -14.45 34.89
C GLU A 348 -5.89 -13.64 35.33
N VAL A 349 -5.80 -12.95 36.45
CA VAL A 349 -6.87 -12.09 36.96
C VAL A 349 -7.16 -10.92 36.04
N TYR A 350 -6.12 -10.42 35.32
CA TYR A 350 -6.21 -9.32 34.35
C TYR A 350 -6.50 -9.80 32.92
N ASP A 351 -6.22 -11.07 32.63
CA ASP A 351 -6.43 -11.68 31.31
C ASP A 351 -7.26 -12.97 31.42
N SER A 352 -8.47 -12.87 32.00
CA SER A 352 -9.38 -13.97 32.15
C SER A 352 -9.76 -14.70 30.86
N LEU A 353 -9.72 -13.97 29.72
CA LEU A 353 -9.95 -14.53 28.39
C LEU A 353 -8.67 -15.09 27.76
N ARG A 354 -7.52 -14.98 28.44
CA ARG A 354 -6.20 -15.42 27.98
C ARG A 354 -5.87 -14.93 26.57
N ILE A 355 -6.18 -13.65 26.31
CA ILE A 355 -5.92 -12.98 25.03
C ILE A 355 -4.41 -12.95 24.75
N TYR A 356 -3.60 -12.75 25.78
CA TYR A 356 -2.14 -12.66 25.73
C TYR A 356 -1.48 -14.04 25.94
N SER A 357 -1.75 -14.97 25.05
CA SER A 357 -1.28 -16.35 25.17
C SER A 357 -0.45 -16.77 23.95
N LYS A 358 0.24 -17.91 24.08
CA LYS A 358 0.98 -18.51 22.96
C LYS A 358 0.07 -18.69 21.76
N GLU A 359 0.59 -18.35 20.59
CA GLU A 359 -0.16 -18.44 19.34
C GLU A 359 0.69 -19.10 18.24
N GLN A 360 0.07 -20.00 17.50
CA GLN A 360 0.58 -20.53 16.24
C GLN A 360 -0.51 -20.40 15.20
N PHE A 361 -0.16 -19.86 14.04
CA PHE A 361 -1.14 -19.62 12.99
C PHE A 361 -0.58 -19.99 11.61
N PHE A 362 -1.21 -20.95 10.98
CA PHE A 362 -0.97 -21.31 9.59
C PHE A 362 -2.01 -20.65 8.71
N LEU A 363 -1.57 -19.94 7.70
CA LEU A 363 -2.42 -19.31 6.70
C LEU A 363 -1.97 -19.74 5.30
N SER A 364 -2.93 -20.02 4.44
CA SER A 364 -2.73 -20.26 3.02
C SER A 364 -3.61 -19.32 2.22
N GLY A 365 -3.08 -18.73 1.16
CA GLY A 365 -3.80 -17.84 0.28
C GLY A 365 -3.72 -18.30 -1.17
N ILE A 366 -4.82 -18.18 -1.90
CA ILE A 366 -4.88 -18.41 -3.33
C ILE A 366 -5.69 -17.31 -3.99
N GLY A 367 -5.27 -16.86 -5.18
CA GLY A 367 -6.08 -15.90 -5.91
C GLY A 367 -5.49 -15.50 -7.24
N ILE A 368 -6.28 -14.73 -7.97
CA ILE A 368 -5.93 -14.20 -9.28
C ILE A 368 -5.75 -12.69 -9.15
N SER A 369 -4.62 -12.20 -9.64
CA SER A 369 -4.28 -10.79 -9.67
C SER A 369 -3.93 -10.37 -11.10
N THR A 370 -4.53 -9.27 -11.55
CA THR A 370 -4.12 -8.52 -12.74
C THR A 370 -3.69 -7.14 -12.27
N ARG A 371 -2.43 -6.78 -12.46
CA ARG A 371 -1.89 -5.51 -11.96
C ARG A 371 -1.13 -4.78 -13.06
N LYS A 372 -1.50 -3.54 -13.28
CA LYS A 372 -0.86 -2.61 -14.21
C LYS A 372 -0.83 -1.22 -13.60
N TYR A 373 -0.09 -0.32 -14.23
CA TYR A 373 0.01 1.06 -13.79
C TYR A 373 -0.23 2.00 -14.96
N VAL A 374 -0.97 3.07 -14.68
CA VAL A 374 -1.24 4.17 -15.61
C VAL A 374 -0.56 5.42 -15.06
N HIS A 375 0.18 6.11 -15.91
CA HIS A 375 0.79 7.39 -15.52
C HIS A 375 -0.29 8.47 -15.46
N ASP A 376 -0.36 9.17 -14.35
CA ASP A 376 -1.19 10.37 -14.19
C ASP A 376 -0.39 11.45 -13.44
N LYS A 377 -0.93 12.66 -13.35
CA LYS A 377 -0.34 13.80 -12.66
C LYS A 377 -1.40 14.50 -11.82
N TYR A 378 -0.96 15.22 -10.80
CA TYR A 378 -1.87 15.97 -9.93
C TYR A 378 -2.87 15.06 -9.19
N ILE A 379 -2.38 13.97 -8.57
CA ILE A 379 -3.16 13.14 -7.66
C ILE A 379 -2.78 13.52 -6.23
N PHE A 380 -1.60 13.14 -5.79
CA PHE A 380 -1.06 13.50 -4.48
C PHE A 380 0.10 14.49 -4.59
N ASN A 381 0.68 14.62 -5.79
CA ASN A 381 1.82 15.48 -6.07
C ASN A 381 1.51 16.51 -7.14
N VAL A 382 2.13 17.68 -7.03
CA VAL A 382 1.96 18.78 -7.99
C VAL A 382 2.92 18.59 -9.16
N GLY A 383 2.39 18.21 -10.32
CA GLY A 383 3.15 18.19 -11.59
C GLY A 383 4.04 16.99 -11.86
N PHE A 384 4.24 16.08 -10.88
CA PHE A 384 5.02 14.85 -11.09
C PHE A 384 4.18 13.72 -11.67
N THR A 385 4.85 12.79 -12.34
CA THR A 385 4.24 11.56 -12.80
C THR A 385 4.03 10.60 -11.63
N GLU A 386 2.81 10.13 -11.46
CA GLU A 386 2.38 9.18 -10.44
C GLU A 386 1.88 7.90 -11.11
N ASP A 387 2.30 6.75 -10.60
CA ASP A 387 1.88 5.44 -11.09
C ASP A 387 0.59 5.04 -10.39
N VAL A 388 -0.53 5.12 -11.10
CA VAL A 388 -1.85 4.74 -10.58
C VAL A 388 -2.08 3.26 -10.86
N PRO A 389 -2.30 2.44 -9.83
CA PRO A 389 -2.59 1.03 -10.03
C PRO A 389 -3.96 0.86 -10.71
N VAL A 390 -4.01 0.02 -11.74
CA VAL A 390 -5.23 -0.43 -12.40
C VAL A 390 -5.20 -1.94 -12.54
N GLY A 391 -6.35 -2.57 -12.34
CA GLY A 391 -6.43 -4.02 -12.40
C GLY A 391 -7.53 -4.60 -11.54
N LYS A 392 -7.32 -5.84 -11.11
CA LYS A 392 -8.27 -6.56 -10.27
C LYS A 392 -7.57 -7.67 -9.48
N VAL A 393 -8.12 -7.97 -8.33
CA VAL A 393 -7.69 -9.08 -7.50
C VAL A 393 -8.91 -9.78 -6.90
N ILE A 394 -8.89 -11.10 -6.97
CA ILE A 394 -9.82 -11.98 -6.24
C ILE A 394 -8.95 -12.98 -5.52
N GLY A 395 -9.04 -13.01 -4.19
CA GLY A 395 -8.23 -13.87 -3.35
C GLY A 395 -9.04 -14.48 -2.23
N LEU A 396 -8.68 -15.70 -1.89
CA LEU A 396 -9.18 -16.46 -0.74
C LEU A 396 -8.02 -16.74 0.19
N VAL A 397 -8.29 -16.68 1.48
CA VAL A 397 -7.35 -17.03 2.54
C VAL A 397 -8.03 -18.03 3.47
N GLY A 398 -7.35 -19.10 3.78
CA GLY A 398 -7.80 -20.08 4.77
C GLY A 398 -6.66 -20.40 5.72
N GLY A 399 -6.97 -20.81 6.95
CA GLY A 399 -5.94 -21.13 7.91
C GLY A 399 -6.45 -21.79 9.17
N TYR A 400 -5.49 -22.17 10.02
CA TYR A 400 -5.76 -22.78 11.31
C TYR A 400 -4.91 -22.12 12.39
N GLN A 401 -5.55 -21.56 13.38
CA GLN A 401 -4.93 -20.92 14.53
C GLN A 401 -5.07 -21.83 15.75
N VAL A 402 -3.97 -21.98 16.47
CA VAL A 402 -3.96 -22.52 17.83
C VAL A 402 -3.52 -21.41 18.76
N LYS A 403 -4.41 -20.97 19.63
CA LYS A 403 -4.16 -19.93 20.62
C LYS A 403 -4.67 -20.40 21.98
N ASN A 404 -3.81 -20.36 23.00
CA ASN A 404 -4.15 -20.88 24.33
C ASN A 404 -4.68 -22.34 24.27
N ASP A 405 -4.03 -23.20 23.47
CA ASP A 405 -4.38 -24.60 23.23
C ASP A 405 -5.78 -24.82 22.61
N ILE A 406 -6.42 -23.75 22.17
CA ILE A 406 -7.71 -23.79 21.48
C ILE A 406 -7.48 -23.59 19.99
N GLY A 407 -7.91 -24.59 19.20
CA GLY A 407 -7.87 -24.56 17.76
C GLY A 407 -9.10 -23.93 17.14
N ARG A 408 -8.92 -23.09 16.11
CA ARG A 408 -10.00 -22.53 15.30
C ARG A 408 -9.59 -22.31 13.85
N TRP A 409 -10.51 -22.51 12.92
CA TRP A 409 -10.30 -22.25 11.52
C TRP A 409 -10.50 -20.77 11.20
N TYR A 410 -9.80 -20.30 10.19
CA TYR A 410 -9.98 -18.96 9.62
C TYR A 410 -10.34 -19.06 8.15
N THR A 411 -11.25 -18.22 7.70
CA THR A 411 -11.56 -18.02 6.29
C THR A 411 -11.62 -16.53 5.96
N GLY A 412 -11.11 -16.15 4.80
CA GLY A 412 -11.14 -14.78 4.32
C GLY A 412 -11.25 -14.69 2.80
N MET A 413 -11.85 -13.61 2.33
CA MET A 413 -12.02 -13.30 0.92
C MET A 413 -11.74 -11.83 0.67
N LYS A 414 -11.07 -11.55 -0.44
CA LYS A 414 -10.83 -10.19 -0.96
C LYS A 414 -11.23 -10.11 -2.41
N ILE A 415 -12.04 -9.12 -2.76
CA ILE A 415 -12.39 -8.78 -4.13
C ILE A 415 -12.16 -7.28 -4.32
N SER A 416 -11.33 -6.92 -5.28
CA SER A 416 -11.05 -5.52 -5.57
C SER A 416 -10.78 -5.34 -7.06
N TRP A 417 -11.20 -4.22 -7.60
CA TRP A 417 -10.83 -3.82 -8.95
C TRP A 417 -10.71 -2.30 -9.04
N GLY A 418 -10.00 -1.79 -10.03
CA GLY A 418 -9.87 -0.36 -10.27
C GLY A 418 -9.46 -0.06 -11.68
N ASP A 419 -10.03 0.99 -12.23
CA ASP A 419 -9.74 1.45 -13.59
C ASP A 419 -10.13 2.92 -13.76
N TYR A 420 -9.69 3.50 -14.89
CA TYR A 420 -10.09 4.82 -15.35
C TYR A 420 -11.35 4.73 -16.23
N TYR A 421 -12.35 5.50 -15.85
CA TYR A 421 -13.58 5.71 -16.58
C TYR A 421 -13.65 7.16 -17.11
N ASN A 422 -14.64 7.48 -17.94
CA ASN A 422 -14.79 8.85 -18.47
C ASN A 422 -14.95 9.92 -17.38
N TRP A 423 -15.49 9.53 -16.23
CA TRP A 423 -15.72 10.40 -15.06
C TRP A 423 -14.59 10.41 -14.03
N GLY A 424 -13.58 9.58 -14.21
CA GLY A 424 -12.42 9.52 -13.33
C GLY A 424 -11.95 8.11 -13.03
N TYR A 425 -11.14 7.97 -11.98
CA TYR A 425 -10.68 6.69 -11.46
C TYR A 425 -11.66 6.17 -10.41
N PHE A 426 -11.97 4.88 -10.46
CA PHE A 426 -12.87 4.22 -9.52
C PHE A 426 -12.31 2.86 -9.12
N SER A 427 -12.22 2.63 -7.80
CA SER A 427 -11.65 1.40 -7.24
C SER A 427 -12.41 0.96 -6.00
N PRO A 428 -13.40 0.06 -6.13
CA PRO A 428 -14.04 -0.60 -5.01
C PRO A 428 -13.20 -1.76 -4.49
N ASN A 429 -13.30 -2.00 -3.18
CA ASN A 429 -12.67 -3.09 -2.47
C ASN A 429 -13.69 -3.69 -1.50
N PHE A 430 -13.80 -5.00 -1.51
CA PHE A 430 -14.61 -5.78 -0.58
C PHE A 430 -13.76 -6.87 0.05
N GLU A 431 -13.82 -6.97 1.38
CA GLU A 431 -13.10 -7.95 2.16
C GLU A 431 -14.05 -8.56 3.21
N PHE A 432 -13.96 -9.87 3.38
CA PHE A 432 -14.64 -10.63 4.41
C PHE A 432 -13.66 -11.55 5.09
N GLY A 433 -13.71 -11.67 6.41
CA GLY A 433 -12.91 -12.62 7.16
C GLY A 433 -13.60 -13.03 8.46
N SER A 434 -13.43 -14.28 8.87
CA SER A 434 -13.99 -14.79 10.11
C SER A 434 -13.21 -16.00 10.62
N PHE A 435 -13.15 -16.13 11.94
CA PHE A 435 -12.82 -17.40 12.56
C PHE A 435 -14.07 -18.29 12.62
N ILE A 436 -13.83 -19.60 12.65
CA ILE A 436 -14.88 -20.63 12.74
C ILE A 436 -14.47 -21.58 13.83
N LYS A 437 -15.31 -21.68 14.87
CA LYS A 437 -15.16 -22.62 15.97
C LYS A 437 -16.52 -23.30 16.26
N SER A 438 -16.54 -24.61 16.38
CA SER A 438 -17.76 -25.39 16.62
C SER A 438 -18.93 -24.99 15.69
N SER A 439 -18.63 -24.82 14.40
CA SER A 439 -19.58 -24.41 13.34
C SER A 439 -20.19 -23.01 13.51
N LYS A 440 -19.63 -22.17 14.38
CA LYS A 440 -20.05 -20.79 14.58
C LYS A 440 -18.99 -19.82 14.05
N PHE A 441 -19.43 -18.71 13.44
CA PHE A 441 -18.55 -17.62 13.06
C PHE A 441 -18.19 -16.80 14.30
N GLU A 442 -16.89 -16.60 14.52
CA GLU A 442 -16.33 -15.75 15.58
C GLU A 442 -15.50 -14.63 14.94
N GLU A 443 -15.53 -13.47 15.56
CA GLU A 443 -14.73 -12.32 15.15
C GLU A 443 -14.85 -11.98 13.65
N ALA A 444 -16.07 -12.11 13.08
CA ALA A 444 -16.27 -11.85 11.67
C ALA A 444 -16.16 -10.34 11.36
N THR A 445 -15.57 -10.05 10.21
CA THR A 445 -15.36 -8.70 9.69
C THR A 445 -15.83 -8.62 8.25
N ILE A 446 -16.67 -7.65 7.92
CA ILE A 446 -16.99 -7.24 6.56
C ILE A 446 -16.43 -5.83 6.39
N ARG A 447 -15.63 -5.62 5.36
CA ARG A 447 -15.08 -4.32 5.01
C ARG A 447 -15.36 -4.01 3.55
N ALA A 448 -15.97 -2.86 3.30
CA ALA A 448 -16.19 -2.32 1.97
C ALA A 448 -15.61 -0.90 1.90
N GLU A 449 -14.88 -0.61 0.84
CA GLU A 449 -14.24 0.69 0.64
C GLU A 449 -14.27 1.04 -0.85
N ILE A 450 -14.49 2.30 -1.19
CA ILE A 450 -14.35 2.81 -2.54
C ILE A 450 -13.32 3.93 -2.53
N ASN A 451 -12.39 3.90 -3.49
CA ASN A 451 -11.51 5.02 -3.78
C ASN A 451 -11.89 5.60 -5.14
N TYR A 452 -12.35 6.84 -5.13
CA TYR A 452 -12.71 7.58 -6.32
C TYR A 452 -11.95 8.89 -6.40
N PHE A 453 -11.47 9.22 -7.58
CA PHE A 453 -11.08 10.59 -7.90
C PHE A 453 -11.52 10.97 -9.32
N SER A 454 -11.94 12.21 -9.49
CA SER A 454 -12.40 12.74 -10.77
C SER A 454 -11.26 12.87 -11.78
N GLY A 455 -11.58 12.99 -13.05
CA GLY A 455 -10.66 13.54 -14.03
C GLY A 455 -10.18 14.95 -13.58
N LEU A 456 -9.00 15.34 -14.02
CA LEU A 456 -8.50 16.68 -13.78
C LEU A 456 -9.34 17.68 -14.59
N PHE A 457 -9.95 18.66 -13.93
CA PHE A 457 -10.69 19.72 -14.60
C PHE A 457 -10.02 21.07 -14.35
N GLU A 458 -10.17 21.97 -15.29
CA GLU A 458 -9.52 23.29 -15.25
C GLU A 458 -10.57 24.38 -15.27
N ILE A 459 -10.43 25.33 -14.33
CA ILE A 459 -11.20 26.57 -14.31
C ILE A 459 -10.19 27.69 -14.44
N ARG A 460 -10.22 28.41 -15.60
CA ARG A 460 -9.16 29.36 -16.00
C ARG A 460 -7.81 28.64 -16.08
N LYS A 461 -6.84 28.94 -15.21
CA LYS A 461 -5.53 28.27 -15.14
C LYS A 461 -5.38 27.37 -13.93
N TRP A 462 -6.37 27.34 -13.05
CA TRP A 462 -6.38 26.46 -11.88
C TRP A 462 -6.84 25.06 -12.25
N LYS A 463 -6.17 24.04 -11.69
CA LYS A 463 -6.54 22.65 -11.86
C LYS A 463 -7.19 22.14 -10.60
N PHE A 464 -8.20 21.29 -10.75
CA PHE A 464 -8.95 20.74 -9.64
C PHE A 464 -9.15 19.24 -9.81
N ARG A 465 -9.20 18.55 -8.68
CA ARG A 465 -9.54 17.13 -8.61
C ARG A 465 -10.38 16.88 -7.36
N GLN A 466 -11.46 16.14 -7.53
CA GLN A 466 -12.33 15.71 -6.46
C GLN A 466 -12.00 14.30 -6.05
N PHE A 467 -11.88 14.04 -4.76
CA PHE A 467 -11.68 12.74 -4.15
C PHE A 467 -12.90 12.37 -3.31
N VAL A 468 -13.31 11.09 -3.34
CA VAL A 468 -14.39 10.55 -2.52
C VAL A 468 -13.99 9.15 -2.03
N LYS A 469 -14.11 8.92 -0.72
CA LYS A 469 -13.74 7.66 -0.08
C LYS A 469 -14.79 7.25 0.95
N PRO A 470 -15.86 6.55 0.55
CA PRO A 470 -16.73 5.85 1.49
C PRO A 470 -16.04 4.58 2.01
N MET A 471 -16.29 4.26 3.28
CA MET A 471 -15.81 3.06 3.95
C MET A 471 -16.88 2.53 4.89
N LEU A 472 -17.11 1.23 4.86
CA LEU A 472 -17.98 0.49 5.78
C LEU A 472 -17.18 -0.63 6.42
N ILE A 473 -17.25 -0.76 7.74
CA ILE A 473 -16.72 -1.88 8.50
C ILE A 473 -17.84 -2.41 9.40
N LEU A 474 -18.14 -3.70 9.30
CA LEU A 474 -19.08 -4.39 10.16
C LEU A 474 -18.35 -5.50 10.90
N GLY A 475 -18.41 -5.46 12.22
CA GLY A 475 -17.94 -6.54 13.10
C GLY A 475 -19.12 -7.36 13.60
N ILE A 476 -19.04 -8.66 13.51
CA ILE A 476 -20.09 -9.61 13.89
C ILE A 476 -19.47 -10.62 14.87
N ASN A 477 -20.14 -10.88 15.98
CA ASN A 477 -19.64 -11.77 17.05
C ASN A 477 -18.21 -11.41 17.48
N ARG A 478 -17.95 -10.10 17.68
CA ARG A 478 -16.64 -9.59 18.10
C ARG A 478 -16.45 -9.77 19.61
N LEU A 479 -15.17 -9.88 20.02
CA LEU A 479 -14.83 -9.85 21.44
C LEU A 479 -15.25 -8.52 22.07
N PRO A 480 -15.65 -8.46 23.35
CA PRO A 480 -16.00 -7.22 24.02
C PRO A 480 -14.87 -6.17 24.01
N SER A 481 -13.61 -6.62 23.96
CA SER A 481 -12.42 -5.77 23.83
C SER A 481 -12.23 -5.20 22.43
N ASP A 482 -12.78 -5.84 21.41
CA ASP A 482 -12.65 -5.47 20.01
C ASP A 482 -13.66 -4.39 19.64
N LYS A 483 -13.26 -3.15 19.77
CA LYS A 483 -14.13 -2.01 19.48
C LYS A 483 -13.53 -1.10 18.41
N LEU A 484 -14.37 -0.68 17.49
CA LEU A 484 -14.05 0.38 16.55
C LEU A 484 -14.21 1.74 17.24
N THR A 485 -13.34 2.66 16.93
CA THR A 485 -13.44 4.06 17.36
C THR A 485 -13.71 4.96 16.16
N ILE A 486 -14.28 6.12 16.40
CA ILE A 486 -14.41 7.15 15.35
C ILE A 486 -13.05 7.81 15.03
N THR A 487 -12.14 7.79 15.98
CA THR A 487 -10.75 8.31 15.86
C THR A 487 -9.99 7.72 14.67
N GLY A 488 -10.15 6.41 14.43
CA GLY A 488 -9.49 5.74 13.29
C GLY A 488 -10.09 6.11 11.93
N GLY A 489 -11.14 6.93 11.87
CA GLY A 489 -11.88 7.22 10.64
C GLY A 489 -11.98 8.69 10.27
N ILE A 490 -12.23 9.56 11.22
CA ILE A 490 -12.29 11.01 10.99
C ILE A 490 -10.94 11.62 11.39
N PRO A 491 -10.19 12.18 10.44
CA PRO A 491 -8.86 12.71 10.71
C PRO A 491 -8.86 13.76 11.82
N GLY A 492 -7.96 13.63 12.78
CA GLY A 492 -7.82 14.56 13.91
C GLY A 492 -8.89 14.44 15.00
N PHE A 493 -9.89 13.59 14.83
CA PHE A 493 -10.82 13.24 15.88
C PHE A 493 -10.12 12.30 16.86
N ASN A 494 -10.02 12.67 18.13
CA ASN A 494 -9.28 11.92 19.14
C ASN A 494 -10.16 11.64 20.36
N SER A 495 -11.04 10.65 20.25
CA SER A 495 -11.87 10.17 21.34
C SER A 495 -11.77 8.66 21.45
N THR A 496 -11.43 8.17 22.62
CA THR A 496 -11.40 6.73 22.95
C THR A 496 -12.72 6.27 23.59
N ALA A 497 -13.54 7.21 24.05
CA ALA A 497 -14.81 6.92 24.70
C ALA A 497 -15.91 6.52 23.70
N ILE A 498 -15.82 7.01 22.45
CA ILE A 498 -16.82 6.74 21.42
C ILE A 498 -16.43 5.45 20.67
N THR A 499 -17.12 4.36 21.01
CA THR A 499 -16.83 3.03 20.47
C THR A 499 -18.07 2.36 19.90
N GLY A 500 -17.86 1.42 19.00
CA GLY A 500 -18.92 0.58 18.41
C GLY A 500 -18.36 -0.67 17.76
N THR A 501 -19.21 -1.53 17.21
CA THR A 501 -18.81 -2.70 16.43
C THR A 501 -18.97 -2.49 14.92
N HIS A 502 -19.69 -1.45 14.52
CA HIS A 502 -19.90 -1.07 13.13
C HIS A 502 -19.40 0.36 12.92
N ARG A 503 -18.81 0.66 11.75
CA ARG A 503 -18.35 1.99 11.41
C ARG A 503 -18.63 2.28 9.94
N ILE A 504 -19.28 3.41 9.68
CA ILE A 504 -19.42 3.98 8.34
C ILE A 504 -18.76 5.34 8.28
N LEU A 505 -18.01 5.60 7.20
CA LEU A 505 -17.25 6.81 7.01
C LEU A 505 -17.39 7.29 5.58
N PHE A 506 -17.45 8.61 5.40
CA PHE A 506 -17.37 9.25 4.11
C PHE A 506 -16.34 10.37 4.17
N THR A 507 -15.42 10.39 3.24
CA THR A 507 -14.43 11.47 3.13
C THR A 507 -14.50 12.06 1.73
N PHE A 508 -14.65 13.37 1.67
CA PHE A 508 -14.63 14.18 0.45
C PHE A 508 -13.46 15.15 0.52
N GLN A 509 -12.72 15.29 -0.55
CA GLN A 509 -11.67 16.30 -0.64
C GLN A 509 -11.66 16.90 -2.03
N THR A 510 -11.75 18.22 -2.09
CA THR A 510 -11.49 19.00 -3.31
C THR A 510 -10.07 19.52 -3.23
N GLN A 511 -9.18 18.99 -4.06
CA GLN A 511 -7.80 19.43 -4.18
C GLN A 511 -7.67 20.38 -5.36
N SER A 512 -7.12 21.56 -5.15
CA SER A 512 -6.78 22.50 -6.21
C SER A 512 -5.26 22.62 -6.38
N TYR A 513 -4.83 23.08 -7.56
CA TYR A 513 -3.42 23.28 -7.90
C TYR A 513 -3.27 24.64 -8.55
N ALA A 514 -2.51 25.53 -7.90
CA ALA A 514 -2.27 26.87 -8.38
C ALA A 514 -1.46 26.87 -9.70
N PRO A 515 -1.75 27.76 -10.64
CA PRO A 515 -1.03 27.86 -11.90
C PRO A 515 0.33 28.56 -11.79
N PHE A 516 0.65 29.10 -10.63
CA PHE A 516 1.85 29.88 -10.36
C PHE A 516 2.72 29.21 -9.31
N SER A 517 3.99 29.56 -9.28
CA SER A 517 4.93 29.27 -8.21
C SER A 517 5.56 30.55 -7.71
N ILE A 518 5.82 30.62 -6.39
CA ILE A 518 6.51 31.73 -5.74
C ILE A 518 7.80 31.17 -5.17
N TRP A 519 8.97 31.63 -5.65
CA TRP A 519 10.30 31.12 -5.27
C TRP A 519 10.43 29.59 -5.34
N GLY A 520 9.81 28.96 -6.36
CA GLY A 520 9.77 27.52 -6.53
C GLY A 520 8.76 26.79 -5.64
N PHE A 521 8.02 27.50 -4.79
CA PHE A 521 6.92 26.92 -4.01
C PHE A 521 5.64 26.88 -4.85
N ARG A 522 5.08 25.70 -4.99
CA ARG A 522 3.76 25.47 -5.58
C ARG A 522 2.72 25.28 -4.49
N PHE A 523 1.54 25.80 -4.72
CA PHE A 523 0.45 25.83 -3.76
C PHE A 523 -0.70 24.95 -4.26
N GLY A 524 -1.23 24.14 -3.35
CA GLY A 524 -2.41 23.32 -3.58
C GLY A 524 -3.42 23.50 -2.46
N PRO A 525 -4.25 24.59 -2.49
CA PRO A 525 -5.37 24.71 -1.56
C PRO A 525 -6.33 23.53 -1.67
N TYR A 526 -6.88 23.09 -0.55
CA TYR A 526 -7.87 22.03 -0.53
C TYR A 526 -8.94 22.26 0.55
N ILE A 527 -10.10 21.68 0.32
CA ILE A 527 -11.20 21.57 1.25
C ILE A 527 -11.44 20.09 1.51
N ASN A 528 -11.52 19.72 2.78
CA ASN A 528 -11.83 18.37 3.21
C ASN A 528 -13.11 18.37 4.04
N TYR A 529 -13.96 17.39 3.79
CA TYR A 529 -15.14 17.11 4.59
C TYR A 529 -15.19 15.61 4.87
N SER A 530 -15.21 15.26 6.15
CA SER A 530 -15.34 13.87 6.59
C SER A 530 -16.49 13.75 7.56
N PHE A 531 -17.29 12.73 7.42
CA PHE A 531 -18.32 12.39 8.39
C PHE A 531 -18.43 10.89 8.58
N GLY A 532 -18.89 10.48 9.74
CA GLY A 532 -19.01 9.07 10.07
C GLY A 532 -19.90 8.82 11.28
N MET A 533 -20.24 7.55 11.42
CA MET A 533 -21.11 7.06 12.46
C MET A 533 -20.60 5.72 12.95
N LEU A 534 -20.73 5.47 14.24
CA LEU A 534 -20.56 4.17 14.84
C LEU A 534 -21.92 3.54 15.10
N GLY A 535 -21.97 2.25 14.96
CA GLY A 535 -23.13 1.42 15.28
C GLY A 535 -22.73 0.21 16.09
N ASN A 536 -23.68 -0.63 16.39
CA ASN A 536 -23.45 -1.89 17.08
C ASN A 536 -24.26 -3.04 16.42
N GLU A 537 -23.96 -4.26 16.82
CA GLU A 537 -24.58 -5.44 16.21
C GLU A 537 -26.09 -5.53 16.47
N ALA A 538 -26.58 -5.02 17.62
CA ALA A 538 -27.99 -5.11 18.00
C ALA A 538 -28.88 -4.10 17.27
N SER A 539 -28.44 -2.85 17.14
CA SER A 539 -29.24 -1.74 16.56
C SER A 539 -28.76 -1.28 15.18
N GLY A 540 -27.64 -1.85 14.67
CA GLY A 540 -27.00 -1.34 13.47
C GLY A 540 -26.54 0.10 13.69
N PHE A 541 -26.87 0.99 12.75
CA PHE A 541 -26.56 2.42 12.83
C PHE A 541 -27.70 3.28 13.35
N ARG A 542 -28.85 2.71 13.75
CA ARG A 542 -30.06 3.47 14.14
C ARG A 542 -29.86 4.35 15.36
N SER A 543 -29.04 3.92 16.31
CA SER A 543 -28.72 4.67 17.53
C SER A 543 -27.43 5.49 17.44
N GLY A 544 -26.77 5.47 16.30
CA GLY A 544 -25.48 6.11 16.09
C GLY A 544 -25.61 7.63 15.99
N LYS A 545 -24.67 8.36 16.60
CA LYS A 545 -24.51 9.81 16.39
C LYS A 545 -23.65 10.07 15.16
N LEU A 546 -24.00 11.11 14.39
CA LEU A 546 -23.20 11.57 13.27
C LEU A 546 -22.09 12.49 13.77
N TYR A 547 -20.86 12.10 13.53
CA TYR A 547 -19.67 12.92 13.78
C TYR A 547 -19.15 13.46 12.45
N SER A 548 -18.68 14.70 12.46
CA SER A 548 -18.20 15.33 11.24
C SER A 548 -16.99 16.23 11.49
N GLN A 549 -16.23 16.48 10.42
CA GLN A 549 -15.07 17.35 10.38
C GLN A 549 -15.08 18.13 9.07
N PHE A 550 -14.95 19.44 9.16
CA PHE A 550 -14.74 20.36 8.04
C PHE A 550 -13.32 20.89 8.11
N GLY A 551 -12.57 20.76 7.04
CA GLY A 551 -11.19 21.22 7.01
C GLY A 551 -10.87 22.02 5.78
N ILE A 552 -10.04 23.02 5.95
CA ILE A 552 -9.40 23.77 4.87
C ILE A 552 -7.90 23.69 5.06
N GLY A 553 -7.15 23.70 3.97
CA GLY A 553 -5.70 23.68 4.07
C GLY A 553 -5.03 24.02 2.77
N VAL A 554 -3.72 24.18 2.86
CA VAL A 554 -2.85 24.42 1.72
C VAL A 554 -1.71 23.42 1.76
N LEU A 555 -1.55 22.68 0.67
CA LEU A 555 -0.39 21.87 0.39
C LEU A 555 0.64 22.78 -0.27
N ILE A 556 1.81 22.93 0.35
CA ILE A 556 2.90 23.78 -0.12
C ILE A 556 4.06 22.85 -0.48
N ARG A 557 4.47 22.85 -1.73
CA ARG A 557 5.58 22.04 -2.21
C ARG A 557 6.60 22.89 -2.92
N ASN A 558 7.85 22.72 -2.55
CA ASN A 558 8.96 23.30 -3.32
C ASN A 558 9.51 22.25 -4.28
N GLU A 559 9.73 22.64 -5.55
CA GLU A 559 10.25 21.74 -6.56
C GLU A 559 11.72 21.36 -6.34
N PHE A 560 12.44 22.16 -5.57
CA PHE A 560 13.88 22.04 -5.35
C PHE A 560 14.23 21.49 -3.97
N LEU A 561 13.32 21.59 -3.00
CA LEU A 561 13.56 21.11 -1.62
C LEU A 561 13.05 19.70 -1.44
N VAL A 562 13.75 18.99 -0.60
CA VAL A 562 13.54 17.60 -0.21
C VAL A 562 12.31 17.39 0.62
N PHE A 563 11.91 18.45 1.30
CA PHE A 563 10.78 18.36 2.19
C PHE A 563 9.55 17.93 1.40
N ASN A 564 9.01 16.78 1.78
CA ASN A 564 7.64 16.45 1.43
C ASN A 564 6.79 17.70 1.61
N ALA A 565 5.78 17.86 0.78
CA ALA A 565 4.91 19.01 0.84
C ALA A 565 4.63 19.43 2.29
N PHE A 566 4.88 20.69 2.62
CA PHE A 566 4.39 21.29 3.84
C PHE A 566 2.88 21.40 3.74
N GLN A 567 2.22 21.11 4.81
CA GLN A 567 0.78 21.26 4.87
C GLN A 567 0.44 22.14 6.06
N ILE A 568 -0.38 23.13 5.81
CA ILE A 568 -1.02 23.93 6.83
C ILE A 568 -2.51 23.71 6.68
N SER A 569 -3.18 23.26 7.73
CA SER A 569 -4.62 23.00 7.70
C SER A 569 -5.27 23.37 9.01
N LEU A 570 -6.52 23.81 8.91
CA LEU A 570 -7.42 24.08 10.02
C LEU A 570 -8.65 23.19 9.84
N ALA A 571 -9.06 22.50 10.90
CA ALA A 571 -10.28 21.71 10.89
C ALA A 571 -11.20 22.10 12.05
N PHE A 572 -12.50 22.08 11.75
CA PHE A 572 -13.59 22.33 12.66
C PHE A 572 -14.38 21.03 12.89
N TYR A 573 -14.70 20.75 14.16
CA TYR A 573 -15.42 19.57 14.61
C TYR A 573 -16.70 19.98 15.34
N PRO A 574 -17.87 19.99 14.68
CA PRO A 574 -19.13 20.46 15.28
C PRO A 574 -19.57 19.69 16.52
N HIS A 575 -19.26 18.40 16.58
CA HIS A 575 -19.61 17.51 17.68
C HIS A 575 -18.36 16.78 18.16
N TYR A 576 -17.68 17.37 19.11
CA TYR A 576 -16.57 16.77 19.82
C TYR A 576 -17.00 16.44 21.25
N SER A 577 -16.84 15.20 21.71
CA SER A 577 -17.51 14.72 22.93
C SER A 577 -16.59 14.41 24.10
N ASP A 578 -15.31 14.79 24.05
CA ASP A 578 -14.37 14.54 25.15
C ASP A 578 -13.99 15.83 25.88
N ALA A 579 -13.37 15.68 27.05
CA ALA A 579 -12.90 16.75 27.93
C ALA A 579 -12.01 17.82 27.28
N ASP A 580 -11.62 17.63 26.02
CA ASP A 580 -10.91 18.61 25.20
C ASP A 580 -11.91 19.31 24.27
N ASP A 581 -12.60 20.31 24.77
CA ASP A 581 -13.64 21.11 24.07
C ASP A 581 -13.13 21.94 22.87
N ARG A 582 -11.98 21.58 22.31
CA ARG A 582 -11.42 22.30 21.17
C ARG A 582 -12.14 21.94 19.87
N LEU A 583 -13.09 22.79 19.49
CA LEU A 583 -13.82 22.69 18.21
C LEU A 583 -12.90 22.89 16.99
N PHE A 584 -11.72 23.48 17.17
CA PHE A 584 -10.75 23.75 16.10
C PHE A 584 -9.41 23.07 16.37
N ARG A 585 -8.82 22.47 15.32
CA ARG A 585 -7.49 21.86 15.38
C ARG A 585 -6.64 22.28 14.19
N LEU A 586 -5.36 22.55 14.46
CA LEU A 586 -4.36 22.81 13.42
C LEU A 586 -3.69 21.52 13.00
N ASN A 587 -3.50 21.36 11.69
CA ASN A 587 -2.81 20.21 11.05
C ASN A 587 -3.31 18.82 11.50
N PRO A 588 -4.63 18.59 11.61
CA PRO A 588 -5.15 17.33 12.14
C PRO A 588 -5.00 16.13 11.18
N TYR A 589 -4.78 16.37 9.91
CA TYR A 589 -4.69 15.32 8.89
C TYR A 589 -3.72 15.69 7.77
N ARG A 590 -3.37 14.70 6.94
CA ARG A 590 -2.53 14.88 5.74
C ARG A 590 -3.35 14.63 4.48
N ALA A 591 -3.20 15.50 3.47
CA ALA A 591 -3.90 15.38 2.18
C ALA A 591 -3.59 14.06 1.44
N SER A 592 -2.43 13.45 1.71
CA SER A 592 -2.04 12.14 1.16
C SER A 592 -2.77 10.93 1.76
N SER A 593 -3.70 11.13 2.70
CA SER A 593 -4.41 10.03 3.39
C SER A 593 -5.36 9.24 2.49
N PHE A 594 -5.60 9.71 1.26
CA PHE A 594 -6.46 9.00 0.31
C PHE A 594 -5.83 7.71 -0.24
N GLY A 595 -4.55 7.51 -0.22
CA GLY A 595 -3.77 6.34 -0.64
C GLY A 595 -4.46 5.37 -1.62
N LEU A 596 -3.86 5.08 -2.75
CA LEU A 596 -4.40 4.10 -3.69
C LEU A 596 -4.00 2.69 -3.26
N ARG A 597 -4.93 1.74 -3.31
CA ARG A 597 -4.65 0.32 -3.06
C ARG A 597 -4.09 -0.32 -4.32
N ASP A 598 -3.10 -1.19 -4.16
CA ASP A 598 -2.59 -2.05 -5.22
C ASP A 598 -3.44 -3.33 -5.35
N PHE A 599 -3.46 -3.92 -6.55
CA PHE A 599 -4.20 -5.14 -6.88
C PHE A 599 -3.30 -6.37 -6.81
N ASP A 600 -2.59 -6.51 -5.71
CA ASP A 600 -1.68 -7.62 -5.48
C ASP A 600 -2.16 -8.57 -4.38
N LEU A 601 -1.60 -9.76 -4.40
CA LEU A 601 -1.66 -10.74 -3.34
C LEU A 601 -0.22 -10.97 -2.87
N GLN A 602 0.04 -10.61 -1.62
CA GLN A 602 1.31 -10.80 -0.94
C GLN A 602 1.17 -11.87 0.16
N LYS A 603 1.86 -11.68 1.25
CA LYS A 603 1.71 -12.46 2.48
C LYS A 603 0.23 -12.60 2.87
N PRO A 604 -0.31 -13.82 3.11
CA PRO A 604 -1.69 -13.96 3.53
C PRO A 604 -1.90 -13.35 4.92
N LEU A 605 -2.91 -12.50 5.03
CA LEU A 605 -3.24 -11.74 6.23
C LEU A 605 -4.69 -11.96 6.62
N LEU A 606 -4.96 -11.78 7.91
CA LEU A 606 -6.33 -11.61 8.41
C LEU A 606 -6.94 -10.34 7.82
N ILE A 607 -8.23 -10.34 7.58
CA ILE A 607 -8.96 -9.13 7.24
C ILE A 607 -8.99 -8.22 8.46
N GLN A 608 -8.48 -7.01 8.29
CA GLN A 608 -8.35 -6.04 9.37
C GLN A 608 -9.71 -5.47 9.76
N TYR A 609 -10.00 -5.48 11.04
CA TYR A 609 -11.21 -4.91 11.62
C TYR A 609 -11.08 -3.41 11.92
N GLN A 610 -9.86 -2.88 12.06
CA GLN A 610 -9.58 -1.47 12.41
C GLN A 610 -9.16 -0.64 11.20
#